data_a513395cf0da58dd35927b6b8664c71b
#
_entry.id   a513395cf0da58dd35927b6b8664c71b
#
_cell.length_a   1.000
_cell.length_b   1.000
_cell.length_c   1.000
_cell.angle_alpha   90.00
_cell.angle_beta   90.00
_cell.angle_gamma   90.00
#
_symmetry.space_group_name_H-M   'P 1'
#
loop_
_entity.id
_entity.type
_entity.pdbx_description
1 polymer ?
#
loop_
_entity_poly.entity_id
_entity_poly.type
_entity_poly.pdbx_seq_one_letter_code
_entity_poly.pdbx_strand_id
1 'polypeptide(L)' 'MMGEYIIYNHGKVIGGIYDDRFLVKPTKTAMIMMPSAVLESPYDGAKKMLLVDEVENKDFLKTLLEAISEELPNPKK' A
#
# COMPACT_ATOMS: atom_id res chain seq x y z
N MET A 1 16.27 9.13 6.18
CA MET A 1 16.16 8.63 6.57
C MET A 1 16.11 7.41 6.37
N MET A 2 16.31 6.69 6.82
CA MET A 2 16.27 5.54 6.59
C MET A 2 15.12 4.95 6.88
N GLY A 3 14.79 3.84 6.85
CA GLY A 3 13.55 3.24 7.17
C GLY A 3 12.49 3.29 6.11
N GLU A 4 12.88 3.60 4.90
CA GLU A 4 11.94 3.60 3.80
C GLU A 4 12.11 2.35 2.97
N TYR A 5 11.03 1.60 2.80
CA TYR A 5 11.04 0.38 2.02
C TYR A 5 9.91 0.41 1.02
N ILE A 6 10.19 -0.06 -0.19
CA ILE A 6 9.16 -0.15 -1.23
C ILE A 6 8.67 -1.58 -1.28
N ILE A 7 7.36 -1.74 -1.26
CA ILE A 7 6.74 -3.06 -1.27
C ILE A 7 6.31 -3.40 -2.69
N TYR A 8 6.80 -4.51 -3.20
CA TYR A 8 6.46 -4.99 -4.53
C TYR A 8 5.66 -6.26 -4.43
N ASN A 9 4.77 -6.47 -5.39
CA ASN A 9 4.08 -7.74 -5.52
C ASN A 9 3.83 -7.97 -7.00
N HIS A 10 4.26 -9.10 -7.51
CA HIS A 10 4.12 -9.43 -8.95
C HIS A 10 4.75 -8.35 -9.82
N GLY A 11 5.87 -7.81 -9.36
CA GLY A 11 6.59 -6.80 -10.15
C GLY A 11 5.98 -5.41 -10.12
N LYS A 12 4.94 -5.22 -9.31
CA LYS A 12 4.26 -3.94 -9.23
C LYS A 12 4.51 -3.30 -7.88
N VAL A 13 4.64 -1.99 -7.88
CA VAL A 13 4.81 -1.26 -6.62
C VAL A 13 3.44 -1.12 -5.96
N ILE A 14 3.29 -1.76 -4.81
CA ILE A 14 2.02 -1.73 -4.09
C ILE A 14 1.98 -0.60 -3.09
N GLY A 15 3.08 -0.33 -2.45
CA GLY A 15 3.16 0.71 -1.44
C GLY A 15 4.53 0.70 -0.82
N GLY A 16 4.61 1.03 0.44
CA GLY A 16 5.90 1.03 1.11
C GLY A 16 5.75 1.36 2.56
N ILE A 17 6.88 1.30 3.25
CA ILE A 17 6.95 1.69 4.64
C ILE A 17 7.72 3.00 4.70
N TYR A 18 7.06 4.04 5.19
CA TYR A 18 7.63 5.36 5.28
C TYR A 18 7.52 5.86 6.70
N ASP A 19 8.65 6.11 7.34
CA ASP A 19 8.65 6.70 8.67
C ASP A 19 7.76 5.86 9.60
N ASP A 20 7.97 4.54 9.60
CA ASP A 20 7.24 3.58 10.43
C ASP A 20 5.77 3.46 10.09
N ARG A 21 5.34 3.96 8.94
CA ARG A 21 3.97 3.83 8.50
C ARG A 21 3.91 2.96 7.25
N PHE A 22 3.03 1.99 7.28
CA PHE A 22 2.83 1.12 6.13
C PHE A 22 1.73 1.73 5.28
N LEU A 23 2.09 2.21 4.11
CA LEU A 23 1.15 2.88 3.22
C LEU A 23 1.05 2.08 1.93
N VAL A 24 -0.17 1.97 1.41
CA VAL A 24 -0.41 1.26 0.15
C VAL A 24 -1.16 2.18 -0.80
N LYS A 25 -1.08 1.87 -2.08
CA LYS A 25 -1.77 2.67 -3.08
C LYS A 25 -3.27 2.61 -2.86
N PRO A 26 -3.96 3.72 -3.02
CA PRO A 26 -5.40 3.78 -2.75
C PRO A 26 -6.20 3.25 -3.94
N THR A 27 -6.12 1.96 -4.18
CA THR A 27 -6.92 1.34 -5.21
C THR A 27 -8.33 1.15 -4.69
N LYS A 28 -9.25 0.90 -5.61
CA LYS A 28 -10.64 0.70 -5.25
C LYS A 28 -10.79 -0.49 -4.29
N THR A 29 -10.10 -1.58 -4.59
CA THR A 29 -10.18 -2.77 -3.74
C THR A 29 -9.62 -2.49 -2.35
N ALA A 30 -8.52 -1.76 -2.29
CA ALA A 30 -7.94 -1.44 -0.99
C ALA A 30 -8.89 -0.59 -0.15
N MET A 31 -9.58 0.34 -0.80
CA MET A 31 -10.53 1.17 -0.09
C MET A 31 -11.72 0.36 0.42
N ILE A 32 -12.14 -0.63 -0.36
CA ILE A 32 -13.23 -1.49 0.07
C ILE A 32 -12.81 -2.35 1.25
N MET A 33 -11.59 -2.87 1.21
CA MET A 33 -11.10 -3.72 2.28
C MET A 33 -10.80 -2.93 3.55
N MET A 34 -10.50 -1.65 3.40
CA MET A 34 -10.18 -0.81 4.55
C MET A 34 -11.00 0.48 4.48
N PRO A 35 -12.31 0.37 4.66
CA PRO A 35 -13.16 1.55 4.51
C PRO A 35 -12.90 2.65 5.53
N SER A 36 -12.32 2.30 6.66
CA SER A 36 -12.01 3.28 7.69
C SER A 36 -10.57 3.74 7.67
N ALA A 37 -9.80 3.33 6.67
CA ALA A 37 -8.40 3.69 6.63
C ALA A 37 -8.22 5.19 6.41
N VAL A 38 -7.16 5.71 6.99
CA VAL A 38 -6.82 7.11 6.86
C VAL A 38 -5.90 7.29 5.66
N LEU A 39 -6.08 8.37 4.93
CA LEU A 39 -5.20 8.70 3.81
C LEU A 39 -4.08 9.59 4.32
N GLU A 40 -2.85 9.23 4.00
CA GLU A 40 -1.68 10.00 4.41
C GLU A 40 -0.69 10.08 3.27
N SER A 41 0.02 11.20 3.20
CA SER A 41 1.08 11.34 2.22
C SER A 41 2.36 10.77 2.79
N PRO A 42 3.10 9.98 1.99
CA PRO A 42 4.38 9.45 2.47
C PRO A 42 5.43 10.55 2.67
N TYR A 43 5.30 11.64 1.94
CA TYR A 43 6.18 12.79 2.10
C TYR A 43 5.50 13.98 1.48
N ASP A 44 6.05 15.17 1.72
CA ASP A 44 5.47 16.39 1.20
C ASP A 44 5.38 16.35 -0.32
N GLY A 45 4.22 16.70 -0.82
CA GLY A 45 4.04 16.76 -2.26
C GLY A 45 3.65 15.46 -2.90
N ALA A 46 3.64 14.36 -2.14
CA ALA A 46 3.26 13.08 -2.68
C ALA A 46 1.75 12.90 -2.62
N LYS A 47 1.24 12.02 -3.47
CA LYS A 47 -0.16 11.68 -3.42
C LYS A 47 -0.46 10.90 -2.16
N LYS A 48 -1.67 11.05 -1.67
CA LYS A 48 -2.06 10.36 -0.46
C LYS A 48 -2.21 8.87 -0.71
N MET A 49 -1.88 8.10 0.29
CA MET A 49 -1.96 6.65 0.24
C MET A 49 -2.72 6.17 1.46
N LEU A 50 -3.17 4.93 1.42
CA LEU A 50 -3.92 4.37 2.54
C LEU A 50 -2.99 3.87 3.62
N LEU A 51 -3.28 4.25 4.85
CA LEU A 51 -2.49 3.79 5.99
C LEU A 51 -3.03 2.45 6.45
N VAL A 52 -2.15 1.46 6.52
CA VAL A 52 -2.53 0.12 6.94
C VAL A 52 -2.22 -0.03 8.42
N ASP A 53 -3.28 -0.20 9.22
CA ASP A 53 -3.10 -0.34 10.66
C ASP A 53 -2.86 -1.77 11.11
N GLU A 54 -3.39 -2.74 10.38
CA GLU A 54 -3.32 -4.13 10.80
C GLU A 54 -2.11 -4.82 10.24
N VAL A 55 -0.94 -4.29 10.59
CA VAL A 55 0.30 -4.85 10.05
C VAL A 55 0.65 -6.19 10.66
N GLU A 56 0.00 -6.56 11.75
CA GLU A 56 0.29 -7.84 12.37
C GLU A 56 -0.55 -8.98 11.82
N ASN A 57 -1.58 -8.66 11.06
CA ASN A 57 -2.44 -9.68 10.47
C ASN A 57 -1.87 -10.06 9.11
N LYS A 58 -1.02 -11.08 9.10
CA LYS A 58 -0.32 -11.46 7.88
C LYS A 58 -1.26 -11.95 6.79
N ASP A 59 -2.31 -12.66 7.18
CA ASP A 59 -3.27 -13.14 6.20
C ASP A 59 -3.98 -11.99 5.51
N PHE A 60 -4.36 -10.99 6.29
CA PHE A 60 -5.01 -9.82 5.73
C PHE A 60 -4.07 -9.08 4.79
N LEU A 61 -2.80 -8.92 5.22
CA LEU A 61 -1.83 -8.22 4.39
C LEU A 61 -1.61 -8.94 3.08
N LYS A 62 -1.50 -10.26 3.12
CA LYS A 62 -1.29 -11.01 1.89
C LYS A 62 -2.45 -10.81 0.95
N THR A 63 -3.67 -10.92 1.44
CA THR A 63 -4.86 -10.73 0.62
C THR A 63 -4.91 -9.32 0.08
N LEU A 64 -4.59 -8.35 0.90
CA LEU A 64 -4.62 -6.94 0.50
C LEU A 64 -3.61 -6.68 -0.62
N LEU A 65 -2.38 -7.15 -0.44
CA LEU A 65 -1.35 -6.93 -1.44
C LEU A 65 -1.71 -7.58 -2.76
N GLU A 66 -2.26 -8.79 -2.70
CA GLU A 66 -2.67 -9.46 -3.93
C GLU A 66 -3.80 -8.71 -4.63
N ALA A 67 -4.76 -8.26 -3.86
CA ALA A 67 -5.89 -7.53 -4.43
C ALA A 67 -5.44 -6.24 -5.09
N ILE A 68 -4.57 -5.50 -4.43
CA ILE A 68 -4.06 -4.26 -5.00
C ILE A 68 -3.27 -4.55 -6.27
N SER A 69 -2.45 -5.60 -6.22
CA SER A 69 -1.64 -5.97 -7.37
C SER A 69 -2.51 -6.25 -8.59
N GLU A 70 -3.65 -6.89 -8.38
CA GLU A 70 -4.51 -7.21 -9.50
C GLU A 70 -5.18 -5.98 -10.09
N GLU A 71 -5.35 -4.94 -9.29
CA GLU A 71 -5.96 -3.72 -9.80
C GLU A 71 -5.00 -2.82 -10.53
N LEU A 72 -3.72 -2.97 -10.27
CA LEU A 72 -2.72 -2.12 -10.91
C LEU A 72 -2.40 -2.65 -12.30
N PRO A 73 -2.04 -1.75 -13.21
CA PRO A 73 -1.67 -2.22 -14.54
C PRO A 73 -0.38 -3.01 -14.49
N ASN A 74 -0.20 -3.89 -15.48
CA ASN A 74 1.04 -4.64 -15.58
C ASN A 74 2.20 -3.70 -15.81
N PRO A 75 3.38 -4.06 -15.31
CA PRO A 75 4.55 -3.22 -15.55
C PRO A 75 4.85 -3.15 -17.03
N LYS A 76 5.31 -1.98 -17.42
CA LYS A 76 5.70 -1.84 -18.80
C LYS A 76 6.97 -2.59 -19.04
N LYS A 77 7.09 -3.05 -20.25
CA LYS A 77 8.27 -3.72 -20.54
C LYS A 77 9.21 -2.93 -21.25
#